data_202a0359a7fb158ace468fe81ac99bfd
#
_entry.id   202a0359a7fb158ace468fe81ac99bfd
#
_cell.length_a   1.000
_cell.length_b   1.000
_cell.length_c   1.000
_cell.angle_alpha   90.00
_cell.angle_beta   90.00
_cell.angle_gamma   90.00
#
_symmetry.space_group_name_H-M   'P 1'
#
loop_
_entity.id
_entity.type
_entity.pdbx_description
1 polymer ?
#
loop_
_entity_poly.entity_id
_entity_poly.type
_entity_poly.pdbx_seq_one_letter_code
_entity_poly.pdbx_strand_id
1 'polypeptide(L)'
;MKNYKVKELMVPIAEYATVPETATLFEAVLALEKAQEQFQATRYSHRAVLVLDKNKKVVGKLSQMDFLSALEPQDTNLEQIRMFKQFGFTRKAVVLQQEEYLKNSPPILDVYSKAAKNRVTQYMRRPTEGEYVNENASLDVALHQLTAGSNLSLLVTRDKDIIGILRLADVFAAVYHSMKESELKLADGETE
;
A
#
# COMPACT_ATOMS: atom_id res chain seq x y z
N MET A 1 -23.12 -6.93 -16.79
CA MET A 1 -21.88 -6.68 -16.05
C MET A 1 -21.93 -7.38 -14.69
N LYS A 2 -20.88 -8.10 -14.33
CA LYS A 2 -20.81 -8.74 -13.00
C LYS A 2 -20.65 -7.65 -11.94
N ASN A 3 -21.67 -7.50 -11.08
CA ASN A 3 -21.66 -6.45 -10.05
C ASN A 3 -20.90 -6.95 -8.83
N TYR A 4 -19.57 -6.81 -8.86
CA TYR A 4 -18.70 -7.25 -7.76
C TYR A 4 -18.93 -6.42 -6.49
N LYS A 5 -18.96 -7.11 -5.36
CA LYS A 5 -18.87 -6.48 -4.03
C LYS A 5 -17.44 -6.54 -3.53
N VAL A 6 -17.07 -5.58 -2.68
CA VAL A 6 -15.73 -5.47 -2.09
C VAL A 6 -15.27 -6.78 -1.45
N LYS A 7 -16.15 -7.47 -0.72
CA LYS A 7 -15.84 -8.76 -0.06
C LYS A 7 -15.43 -9.90 -1.01
N GLU A 8 -15.82 -9.81 -2.30
CA GLU A 8 -15.48 -10.81 -3.31
C GLU A 8 -14.07 -10.61 -3.89
N LEU A 9 -13.51 -9.41 -3.69
CA LEU A 9 -12.21 -8.99 -4.25
C LEU A 9 -11.15 -8.76 -3.17
N MET A 10 -11.56 -8.56 -1.92
CA MET A 10 -10.62 -8.29 -0.82
C MET A 10 -9.74 -9.50 -0.51
N VAL A 11 -8.58 -9.22 0.06
CA VAL A 11 -7.74 -10.23 0.74
C VAL A 11 -8.08 -10.19 2.23
N PRO A 12 -8.50 -11.31 2.83
CA PRO A 12 -8.73 -11.40 4.28
C PRO A 12 -7.45 -11.11 5.08
N ILE A 13 -7.58 -10.52 6.28
CA ILE A 13 -6.42 -10.26 7.16
C ILE A 13 -5.61 -11.53 7.43
N ALA A 14 -6.28 -12.67 7.58
CA ALA A 14 -5.63 -13.95 7.85
C ALA A 14 -4.67 -14.41 6.73
N GLU A 15 -4.88 -13.92 5.51
CA GLU A 15 -4.05 -14.21 4.33
C GLU A 15 -3.10 -13.06 4.00
N TYR A 16 -3.07 -11.99 4.82
CA TYR A 16 -2.27 -10.81 4.57
C TYR A 16 -1.08 -10.72 5.52
N ALA A 17 0.00 -10.06 5.09
CA ALA A 17 1.17 -9.82 5.93
C ALA A 17 0.78 -8.95 7.14
N THR A 18 0.99 -9.46 8.35
CA THR A 18 0.71 -8.73 9.60
C THR A 18 1.88 -8.84 10.56
N VAL A 19 2.10 -7.78 11.35
CA VAL A 19 3.07 -7.76 12.45
C VAL A 19 2.50 -7.03 13.66
N PRO A 20 2.97 -7.32 14.89
CA PRO A 20 2.60 -6.52 16.05
C PRO A 20 3.24 -5.12 15.99
N GLU A 21 2.65 -4.14 16.65
CA GLU A 21 3.19 -2.77 16.76
C GLU A 21 4.58 -2.70 17.42
N THR A 22 4.97 -3.76 18.14
CA THR A 22 6.29 -3.89 18.76
C THR A 22 7.36 -4.41 17.79
N ALA A 23 7.00 -4.82 16.58
CA ALA A 23 7.92 -5.36 15.60
C ALA A 23 8.91 -4.32 15.08
N THR A 24 10.05 -4.80 14.60
CA THR A 24 11.04 -4.02 13.86
C THR A 24 10.69 -3.98 12.36
N LEU A 25 11.33 -3.08 11.63
CA LEU A 25 11.22 -3.04 10.17
C LEU A 25 11.72 -4.34 9.53
N PHE A 26 12.77 -4.96 10.07
CA PHE A 26 13.27 -6.23 9.56
C PHE A 26 12.25 -7.36 9.71
N GLU A 27 11.62 -7.47 10.89
CA GLU A 27 10.54 -8.45 11.12
C GLU A 27 9.34 -8.21 10.17
N ALA A 28 9.04 -6.96 9.85
CA ALA A 28 7.99 -6.64 8.92
C ALA A 28 8.33 -7.01 7.45
N VAL A 29 9.61 -6.85 7.04
CA VAL A 29 10.07 -7.34 5.72
C VAL A 29 9.94 -8.86 5.65
N LEU A 30 10.41 -9.60 6.67
CA LEU A 30 10.28 -11.05 6.72
C LEU A 30 8.81 -11.52 6.69
N ALA A 31 7.92 -10.81 7.39
CA ALA A 31 6.49 -11.13 7.37
C ALA A 31 5.89 -10.92 5.97
N LEU A 32 6.33 -9.87 5.26
CA LEU A 32 5.88 -9.59 3.89
C LEU A 32 6.37 -10.68 2.92
N GLU A 33 7.64 -11.07 3.01
CA GLU A 33 8.24 -12.13 2.20
C GLU A 33 7.51 -13.46 2.40
N LYS A 34 7.34 -13.88 3.66
CA LYS A 34 6.63 -15.11 4.01
C LYS A 34 5.19 -15.13 3.50
N ALA A 35 4.45 -14.01 3.67
CA ALA A 35 3.09 -13.91 3.18
C ALA A 35 3.05 -13.98 1.63
N GLN A 36 4.06 -13.42 0.96
CA GLN A 36 4.20 -13.46 -0.49
C GLN A 36 4.45 -14.88 -1.00
N GLU A 37 5.28 -15.67 -0.33
CA GLU A 37 5.56 -17.08 -0.69
C GLU A 37 4.31 -17.95 -0.52
N GLN A 38 3.50 -17.70 0.50
CA GLN A 38 2.26 -18.43 0.78
C GLN A 38 1.11 -18.03 -0.14
N PHE A 39 1.19 -16.85 -0.75
CA PHE A 39 0.16 -16.32 -1.62
C PHE A 39 0.31 -16.91 -3.02
N GLN A 40 -0.74 -17.55 -3.53
CA GLN A 40 -0.70 -18.26 -4.82
C GLN A 40 -0.14 -17.40 -5.95
N ALA A 41 0.72 -17.99 -6.80
CA ALA A 41 1.43 -17.31 -7.88
C ALA A 41 0.54 -16.59 -8.92
N THR A 42 -0.75 -16.90 -8.96
CA THR A 42 -1.75 -16.27 -9.86
C THR A 42 -2.31 -14.95 -9.36
N ARG A 43 -2.01 -14.56 -8.11
CA ARG A 43 -2.51 -13.34 -7.48
C ARG A 43 -1.43 -12.27 -7.42
N TYR A 44 -1.86 -10.99 -7.41
CA TYR A 44 -0.95 -9.86 -7.29
C TYR A 44 -0.26 -9.83 -5.92
N SER A 45 1.03 -9.47 -5.94
CA SER A 45 1.87 -9.39 -4.74
C SER A 45 1.32 -8.46 -3.66
N HIS A 46 1.54 -8.81 -2.40
CA HIS A 46 1.34 -7.88 -1.28
C HIS A 46 2.36 -6.74 -1.35
N ARG A 47 1.91 -5.51 -1.14
CA ARG A 47 2.76 -4.31 -1.19
C ARG A 47 2.80 -3.54 0.12
N ALA A 48 2.23 -4.10 1.16
CA ALA A 48 2.18 -3.50 2.49
C ALA A 48 2.09 -4.58 3.57
N VAL A 49 2.38 -4.17 4.80
CA VAL A 49 2.19 -4.96 6.01
C VAL A 49 1.18 -4.22 6.89
N LEU A 50 0.23 -4.93 7.48
CA LEU A 50 -0.69 -4.38 8.48
C LEU A 50 -0.07 -4.50 9.86
N VAL A 51 -0.11 -3.41 10.62
CA VAL A 51 0.41 -3.36 12.00
C VAL A 51 -0.76 -3.54 12.97
N LEU A 52 -0.62 -4.50 13.88
CA LEU A 52 -1.65 -4.87 14.84
C LEU A 52 -1.26 -4.45 16.26
N ASP A 53 -2.26 -3.97 17.00
CA ASP A 53 -2.12 -3.74 18.44
C ASP A 53 -2.14 -5.05 19.25
N LYS A 54 -2.04 -4.94 20.58
CA LYS A 54 -2.14 -6.06 21.52
C LYS A 54 -3.48 -6.82 21.48
N ASN A 55 -4.54 -6.18 20.97
CA ASN A 55 -5.88 -6.74 20.81
C ASN A 55 -6.09 -7.31 19.40
N LYS A 56 -5.02 -7.42 18.59
CA LYS A 56 -5.05 -7.86 17.19
C LYS A 56 -5.88 -6.94 16.27
N LYS A 57 -6.08 -5.67 16.64
CA LYS A 57 -6.73 -4.69 15.78
C LYS A 57 -5.70 -3.98 14.92
N VAL A 58 -6.04 -3.71 13.66
CA VAL A 58 -5.18 -2.96 12.74
C VAL A 58 -5.08 -1.52 13.21
N VAL A 59 -3.86 -1.07 13.52
CA VAL A 59 -3.56 0.29 13.97
C VAL A 59 -2.71 1.08 12.99
N GLY A 60 -2.15 0.40 11.99
CA GLY A 60 -1.31 1.02 10.98
C GLY A 60 -1.11 0.16 9.75
N LYS A 61 -0.59 0.78 8.72
CA LYS A 61 -0.19 0.16 7.46
C LYS A 61 1.22 0.65 7.11
N LEU A 62 2.09 -0.29 6.76
CA LEU A 62 3.47 -0.04 6.34
C LEU A 62 3.62 -0.48 4.89
N SER A 63 3.66 0.45 3.96
CA SER A 63 3.83 0.18 2.53
C SER A 63 5.30 0.00 2.15
N GLN A 64 5.57 -0.56 0.95
CA GLN A 64 6.94 -0.61 0.41
C GLN A 64 7.60 0.77 0.36
N MET A 65 6.83 1.84 0.08
CA MET A 65 7.35 3.21 0.07
C MET A 65 7.76 3.66 1.48
N ASP A 66 7.02 3.27 2.52
CA ASP A 66 7.36 3.59 3.91
C ASP A 66 8.65 2.86 4.34
N PHE A 67 8.88 1.62 3.88
CA PHE A 67 10.16 0.91 4.06
C PHE A 67 11.32 1.64 3.38
N LEU A 68 11.14 2.05 2.12
CA LEU A 68 12.19 2.79 1.40
C LEU A 68 12.47 4.13 2.08
N SER A 69 11.45 4.83 2.55
CA SER A 69 11.59 6.09 3.29
C SER A 69 12.37 5.93 4.60
N ALA A 70 12.31 4.75 5.23
CA ALA A 70 13.08 4.45 6.42
C ALA A 70 14.59 4.28 6.15
N LEU A 71 14.98 4.06 4.90
CA LEU A 71 16.36 3.96 4.44
C LEU A 71 16.96 5.33 4.06
N GLU A 72 16.12 6.35 3.91
CA GLU A 72 16.60 7.70 3.63
C GLU A 72 17.28 8.30 4.86
N PRO A 73 18.43 8.97 4.71
CA PRO A 73 19.07 9.67 5.81
C PRO A 73 18.11 10.70 6.44
N GLN A 74 17.93 10.62 7.76
CA GLN A 74 17.01 11.50 8.50
C GLN A 74 17.42 12.99 8.46
N ASP A 75 18.68 13.26 8.10
CA ASP A 75 19.25 14.61 7.97
C ASP A 75 18.92 15.28 6.62
N THR A 76 18.23 14.56 5.72
CA THR A 76 17.73 15.19 4.49
C THR A 76 16.66 16.19 4.87
N ASN A 77 16.89 17.46 4.63
CA ASN A 77 16.07 18.60 5.05
C ASN A 77 14.64 18.47 4.49
N LEU A 78 13.74 17.85 5.28
CA LEU A 78 12.34 17.60 4.90
C LEU A 78 11.59 18.89 4.55
N GLU A 79 12.05 20.06 5.05
CA GLU A 79 11.49 21.36 4.68
C GLU A 79 11.84 21.71 3.23
N GLN A 80 13.05 21.42 2.76
CA GLN A 80 13.42 21.61 1.37
C GLN A 80 12.60 20.70 0.45
N ILE A 81 12.38 19.44 0.83
CA ILE A 81 11.54 18.50 0.05
C ILE A 81 10.09 19.00 0.00
N ARG A 82 9.55 19.54 1.09
CA ARG A 82 8.20 20.15 1.11
C ARG A 82 8.12 21.40 0.23
N MET A 83 9.11 22.25 0.27
CA MET A 83 9.19 23.43 -0.61
C MET A 83 9.24 23.01 -2.08
N PHE A 84 10.04 22.00 -2.45
CA PHE A 84 10.10 21.50 -3.82
C PHE A 84 8.76 20.89 -4.29
N LYS A 85 8.04 20.19 -3.44
CA LYS A 85 6.69 19.69 -3.75
C LYS A 85 5.68 20.81 -3.99
N GLN A 86 5.83 21.93 -3.28
CA GLN A 86 4.92 23.07 -3.36
C GLN A 86 5.20 23.96 -4.59
N PHE A 87 6.47 24.12 -5.00
CA PHE A 87 6.89 25.02 -6.10
C PHE A 87 7.30 24.28 -7.39
N GLY A 88 7.19 22.96 -7.41
CA GLY A 88 7.59 22.12 -8.54
C GLY A 88 9.10 21.80 -8.55
N PHE A 89 9.43 20.58 -9.00
CA PHE A 89 10.81 20.14 -9.14
C PHE A 89 11.44 20.77 -10.40
N THR A 90 12.34 21.71 -10.22
CA THR A 90 13.21 22.10 -11.33
C THR A 90 14.32 21.05 -11.50
N ARG A 91 14.70 20.73 -12.74
CA ARG A 91 15.80 19.80 -13.04
C ARG A 91 17.08 20.13 -12.26
N LYS A 92 17.37 21.42 -12.08
CA LYS A 92 18.52 21.92 -11.33
C LYS A 92 18.44 21.55 -9.82
N ALA A 93 17.27 21.67 -9.21
CA ALA A 93 17.07 21.31 -7.80
C ALA A 93 17.27 19.81 -7.56
N VAL A 94 16.80 18.96 -8.46
CA VAL A 94 16.99 17.50 -8.38
C VAL A 94 18.47 17.14 -8.49
N VAL A 95 19.22 17.76 -9.41
CA VAL A 95 20.66 17.51 -9.59
C VAL A 95 21.45 17.94 -8.35
N LEU A 96 21.18 19.12 -7.79
CA LEU A 96 21.86 19.59 -6.58
C LEU A 96 21.61 18.69 -5.38
N GLN A 97 20.37 18.20 -5.21
CA GLN A 97 20.03 17.26 -4.16
C GLN A 97 20.76 15.93 -4.32
N GLN A 98 20.89 15.42 -5.54
CA GLN A 98 21.65 14.19 -5.82
C GLN A 98 23.14 14.34 -5.48
N GLU A 99 23.75 15.48 -5.85
CA GLU A 99 25.16 15.75 -5.54
C GLU A 99 25.42 15.88 -4.03
N GLU A 100 24.52 16.51 -3.29
CA GLU A 100 24.61 16.64 -1.85
C GLU A 100 24.42 15.27 -1.15
N TYR A 101 23.45 14.47 -1.60
CA TYR A 101 23.25 13.10 -1.15
C TYR A 101 24.49 12.25 -1.33
N LEU A 102 25.11 12.26 -2.54
CA LEU A 102 26.29 11.46 -2.84
C LEU A 102 27.52 11.85 -2.00
N LYS A 103 27.64 13.12 -1.60
CA LYS A 103 28.77 13.62 -0.78
C LYS A 103 28.63 13.23 0.69
N ASN A 104 27.40 13.15 1.21
CA ASN A 104 27.14 13.05 2.65
C ASN A 104 26.52 11.71 3.06
N SER A 105 26.24 10.80 2.11
CA SER A 105 25.59 9.53 2.43
C SER A 105 26.55 8.58 3.18
N PRO A 106 26.09 8.00 4.30
CA PRO A 106 26.84 6.96 4.98
C PRO A 106 26.88 5.67 4.13
N PRO A 107 27.79 4.72 4.44
CA PRO A 107 27.83 3.42 3.79
C PRO A 107 26.45 2.74 3.84
N ILE A 108 26.00 2.24 2.70
CA ILE A 108 24.62 1.72 2.56
C ILE A 108 24.30 0.56 3.51
N LEU A 109 25.28 -0.28 3.82
CA LEU A 109 25.13 -1.38 4.78
C LEU A 109 24.85 -0.88 6.21
N ASP A 110 25.44 0.25 6.60
CA ASP A 110 25.20 0.85 7.91
C ASP A 110 23.78 1.42 7.98
N VAL A 111 23.31 2.04 6.90
CA VAL A 111 21.93 2.52 6.76
C VAL A 111 20.96 1.35 6.94
N TYR A 112 21.17 0.26 6.22
CA TYR A 112 20.29 -0.93 6.29
C TYR A 112 20.30 -1.55 7.69
N SER A 113 21.48 -1.73 8.29
CA SER A 113 21.61 -2.30 9.62
C SER A 113 20.95 -1.47 10.71
N LYS A 114 21.01 -0.14 10.58
CA LYS A 114 20.35 0.81 11.49
C LYS A 114 18.83 0.79 11.29
N ALA A 115 18.37 0.92 10.05
CA ALA A 115 16.95 0.95 9.71
C ALA A 115 16.24 -0.35 10.12
N ALA A 116 16.89 -1.51 9.91
CA ALA A 116 16.34 -2.82 10.26
C ALA A 116 15.89 -2.94 11.73
N LYS A 117 16.55 -2.22 12.64
CA LYS A 117 16.29 -2.22 14.09
C LYS A 117 15.17 -1.25 14.51
N ASN A 118 14.78 -0.34 13.65
CA ASN A 118 13.75 0.65 13.95
C ASN A 118 12.38 -0.02 14.11
N ARG A 119 11.54 0.54 14.98
CA ARG A 119 10.17 0.05 15.20
C ARG A 119 9.26 0.42 14.02
N VAL A 120 8.38 -0.49 13.63
CA VAL A 120 7.38 -0.24 12.58
C VAL A 120 6.51 0.98 12.86
N THR A 121 6.25 1.27 14.13
CA THR A 121 5.43 2.42 14.57
C THR A 121 6.01 3.78 14.22
N GLN A 122 7.33 3.86 13.93
CA GLN A 122 7.99 5.11 13.52
C GLN A 122 7.70 5.46 12.06
N TYR A 123 7.37 4.47 11.23
CA TYR A 123 7.22 4.62 9.78
C TYR A 123 5.84 4.23 9.27
N MET A 124 5.05 3.49 10.05
CA MET A 124 3.69 3.14 9.67
C MET A 124 2.81 4.38 9.53
N ARG A 125 1.89 4.34 8.58
CA ARG A 125 0.82 5.34 8.47
C ARG A 125 -0.43 4.82 9.16
N ARG A 126 -1.05 5.67 9.97
CA ARG A 126 -2.38 5.39 10.54
C ARG A 126 -3.41 5.64 9.45
N PRO A 127 -4.33 4.69 9.21
CA PRO A 127 -5.37 4.88 8.21
C PRO A 127 -6.26 6.09 8.53
N THR A 128 -6.64 6.82 7.49
CA THR A 128 -7.59 7.93 7.56
C THR A 128 -9.00 7.46 7.19
N GLU A 129 -10.03 8.26 7.48
CA GLU A 129 -11.43 7.90 7.19
C GLU A 129 -11.67 7.53 5.73
N GLY A 130 -10.99 8.19 4.79
CA GLY A 130 -11.07 7.89 3.35
C GLY A 130 -10.47 6.55 2.91
N GLU A 131 -9.77 5.85 3.81
CA GLU A 131 -9.13 4.55 3.52
C GLU A 131 -9.99 3.35 3.95
N TYR A 132 -11.20 3.56 4.47
CA TYR A 132 -12.10 2.48 4.86
C TYR A 132 -13.23 2.29 3.87
N VAL A 133 -13.55 1.03 3.56
CA VAL A 133 -14.67 0.66 2.69
C VAL A 133 -15.46 -0.48 3.30
N ASN A 134 -16.79 -0.43 3.20
CA ASN A 134 -17.65 -1.52 3.70
C ASN A 134 -17.53 -2.75 2.81
N GLU A 135 -17.54 -3.95 3.40
CA GLU A 135 -17.44 -5.22 2.67
C GLU A 135 -18.56 -5.44 1.63
N ASN A 136 -19.71 -4.84 1.84
CA ASN A 136 -20.88 -4.94 0.95
C ASN A 136 -20.96 -3.79 -0.06
N ALA A 137 -20.02 -2.83 -0.02
CA ALA A 137 -19.94 -1.77 -1.02
C ALA A 137 -19.72 -2.37 -2.42
N SER A 138 -20.20 -1.66 -3.44
CA SER A 138 -20.01 -2.04 -4.83
C SER A 138 -18.60 -1.66 -5.33
N LEU A 139 -18.20 -2.25 -6.45
CA LEU A 139 -16.89 -2.01 -7.06
C LEU A 139 -16.70 -0.54 -7.46
N ASP A 140 -17.74 0.13 -7.95
CA ASP A 140 -17.71 1.54 -8.34
C ASP A 140 -17.43 2.46 -7.16
N VAL A 141 -18.02 2.21 -5.98
CA VAL A 141 -17.70 2.95 -4.74
C VAL A 141 -16.23 2.77 -4.36
N ALA A 142 -15.71 1.54 -4.38
CA ALA A 142 -14.32 1.27 -4.08
C ALA A 142 -13.36 1.92 -5.09
N LEU A 143 -13.71 1.86 -6.40
CA LEU A 143 -12.96 2.51 -7.46
C LEU A 143 -12.88 4.03 -7.24
N HIS A 144 -14.01 4.66 -6.93
CA HIS A 144 -14.05 6.10 -6.65
C HIS A 144 -13.16 6.46 -5.46
N GLN A 145 -13.23 5.71 -4.35
CA GLN A 145 -12.39 5.97 -3.17
C GLN A 145 -10.89 5.79 -3.45
N LEU A 146 -10.51 4.75 -4.22
CA LEU A 146 -9.11 4.54 -4.62
C LEU A 146 -8.57 5.70 -5.47
N THR A 147 -9.37 6.15 -6.45
CA THR A 147 -8.95 7.21 -7.39
C THR A 147 -8.95 8.59 -6.72
N ALA A 148 -10.02 8.96 -6.02
CA ALA A 148 -10.14 10.25 -5.34
C ALA A 148 -9.10 10.44 -4.22
N GLY A 149 -8.81 9.37 -3.47
CA GLY A 149 -7.82 9.38 -2.39
C GLY A 149 -6.39 9.12 -2.84
N SER A 150 -6.15 8.78 -4.12
CA SER A 150 -4.86 8.29 -4.62
C SER A 150 -4.31 7.12 -3.78
N ASN A 151 -5.22 6.27 -3.31
CA ASN A 151 -4.90 5.16 -2.43
C ASN A 151 -4.51 3.92 -3.23
N LEU A 152 -3.49 3.18 -2.77
CA LEU A 152 -3.11 1.89 -3.37
C LEU A 152 -3.86 0.70 -2.77
N SER A 153 -4.61 0.93 -1.70
CA SER A 153 -5.45 -0.06 -1.03
C SER A 153 -6.44 0.60 -0.07
N LEU A 154 -7.56 -0.07 0.18
CA LEU A 154 -8.56 0.28 1.19
C LEU A 154 -8.64 -0.81 2.24
N LEU A 155 -8.87 -0.43 3.49
CA LEU A 155 -9.18 -1.35 4.58
C LEU A 155 -10.67 -1.70 4.52
N VAL A 156 -10.96 -3.00 4.46
CA VAL A 156 -12.34 -3.47 4.35
C VAL A 156 -12.92 -3.69 5.74
N THR A 157 -14.09 -3.10 5.98
CA THR A 157 -14.76 -3.18 7.27
C THR A 157 -16.06 -3.96 7.21
N ARG A 158 -16.31 -4.71 8.28
CA ARG A 158 -17.61 -5.25 8.65
C ARG A 158 -17.98 -4.64 10.00
N ASP A 159 -19.09 -3.91 10.05
CA ASP A 159 -19.47 -3.08 11.20
C ASP A 159 -18.34 -2.08 11.55
N LYS A 160 -17.62 -2.32 12.64
CA LYS A 160 -16.48 -1.49 13.08
C LYS A 160 -15.13 -2.20 13.00
N ASP A 161 -15.13 -3.49 12.61
CA ASP A 161 -13.93 -4.29 12.57
C ASP A 161 -13.34 -4.33 11.15
N ILE A 162 -12.02 -4.21 11.07
CA ILE A 162 -11.29 -4.38 9.81
C ILE A 162 -11.13 -5.89 9.58
N ILE A 163 -11.65 -6.40 8.45
CA ILE A 163 -11.67 -7.82 8.12
C ILE A 163 -10.76 -8.20 6.96
N GLY A 164 -10.29 -7.21 6.21
CA GLY A 164 -9.45 -7.44 5.05
C GLY A 164 -8.90 -6.16 4.45
N ILE A 165 -8.22 -6.31 3.33
CA ILE A 165 -7.69 -5.22 2.53
C ILE A 165 -8.10 -5.41 1.06
N LEU A 166 -8.60 -4.36 0.44
CA LEU A 166 -8.87 -4.30 -0.99
C LEU A 166 -7.72 -3.56 -1.67
N ARG A 167 -6.98 -4.24 -2.54
CA ARG A 167 -5.82 -3.65 -3.24
C ARG A 167 -6.25 -3.06 -4.57
N LEU A 168 -5.61 -1.97 -4.98
CA LEU A 168 -5.79 -1.38 -6.32
C LEU A 168 -5.62 -2.42 -7.43
N ALA A 169 -4.65 -3.34 -7.28
CA ALA A 169 -4.40 -4.38 -8.26
C ALA A 169 -5.58 -5.36 -8.45
N ASP A 170 -6.28 -5.70 -7.36
CA ASP A 170 -7.45 -6.59 -7.43
C ASP A 170 -8.64 -5.90 -8.09
N VAL A 171 -8.85 -4.62 -7.77
CA VAL A 171 -9.88 -3.79 -8.42
C VAL A 171 -9.57 -3.61 -9.90
N PHE A 172 -8.31 -3.31 -10.26
CA PHE A 172 -7.89 -3.19 -11.66
C PHE A 172 -8.14 -4.48 -12.44
N ALA A 173 -7.82 -5.65 -11.87
CA ALA A 173 -8.09 -6.94 -12.50
C ALA A 173 -9.59 -7.16 -12.74
N ALA A 174 -10.44 -6.86 -11.76
CA ALA A 174 -11.90 -7.00 -11.88
C ALA A 174 -12.46 -6.07 -12.96
N VAL A 175 -12.01 -4.82 -13.01
CA VAL A 175 -12.39 -3.86 -14.06
C VAL A 175 -11.95 -4.36 -15.44
N TYR A 176 -10.68 -4.79 -15.57
CA TYR A 176 -10.15 -5.31 -16.84
C TYR A 176 -10.96 -6.51 -17.35
N HIS A 177 -11.29 -7.47 -16.49
CA HIS A 177 -12.13 -8.61 -16.87
C HIS A 177 -13.53 -8.19 -17.29
N SER A 178 -14.14 -7.25 -16.58
CA SER A 178 -15.46 -6.72 -16.95
C SER A 178 -15.46 -6.00 -18.30
N MET A 179 -14.42 -5.22 -18.59
CA MET A 179 -14.24 -4.55 -19.89
C MET A 179 -14.10 -5.57 -21.02
N LYS A 180 -13.26 -6.61 -20.80
CA LYS A 180 -13.07 -7.66 -21.78
C LYS A 180 -14.35 -8.45 -22.07
N GLU A 181 -15.14 -8.78 -21.03
CA GLU A 181 -16.46 -9.45 -21.21
C GLU A 181 -17.44 -8.57 -21.99
N SER A 182 -17.43 -7.26 -21.77
CA SER A 182 -18.28 -6.32 -22.49
C SER A 182 -17.92 -6.24 -23.98
N GLU A 183 -16.64 -6.17 -24.30
CA GLU A 183 -16.16 -6.14 -25.71
C GLU A 183 -16.50 -7.42 -26.45
N LEU A 184 -16.37 -8.59 -25.81
CA LEU A 184 -16.71 -9.88 -26.40
C LEU A 184 -18.22 -9.97 -26.73
N LYS A 185 -19.10 -9.53 -25.80
CA LYS A 185 -20.56 -9.50 -26.04
C LYS A 185 -20.97 -8.57 -27.18
N LEU A 186 -20.31 -7.43 -27.31
CA LEU A 186 -20.54 -6.49 -28.42
C LEU A 186 -20.09 -7.09 -29.77
N ALA A 187 -18.98 -7.86 -29.77
CA ALA A 187 -18.46 -8.54 -30.96
C ALA A 187 -19.39 -9.69 -31.41
N ASP A 188 -20.02 -10.41 -30.46
CA ASP A 188 -20.92 -11.54 -30.72
C ASP A 188 -22.36 -11.09 -31.03
N GLY A 189 -22.66 -9.77 -31.06
CA GLY A 189 -23.96 -9.22 -31.45
C GLY A 189 -25.06 -9.39 -30.41
N GLU A 190 -24.71 -9.76 -29.16
CA GLU A 190 -25.67 -9.81 -28.04
C GLU A 190 -25.83 -8.40 -27.43
N THR A 191 -26.67 -7.59 -28.07
CA THR A 191 -27.19 -6.35 -27.46
C THR A 191 -28.48 -6.68 -26.74
N GLU A 192 -28.50 -6.57 -25.39
CA GLU A 192 -29.76 -6.44 -24.62
C GLU A 192 -30.47 -5.13 -24.92
#